data_0db5a4bcc2a84f7f5f31e210d0b99e1b
#
_entry.id   0db5a4bcc2a84f7f5f31e210d0b99e1b
#
_cell.length_a   1.000
_cell.length_b   1.000
_cell.length_c   1.000
_cell.angle_alpha   90.00
_cell.angle_beta   90.00
_cell.angle_gamma   90.00
#
_symmetry.space_group_name_H-M   'P 1'
#
loop_
_entity.id
_entity.type
_entity.pdbx_description
1 polymer ?
#
loop_
_entity_poly.entity_id
_entity_poly.type
_entity_poly.pdbx_seq_one_letter_code
_entity_poly.pdbx_strand_id
1 'polypeptide(L)'
;LTLDTLAPAGLSLILNDGAQYATSATVTAKISVTDDATTGYQMKIWGTKAAAKEADASWETFAATKSITLPDGDGLKTIYVKVRDDVGNESTAASDSITLNTSIPAVTITGPDKSRISKVTGYDAAAFSFVCDVDFEEYTVRVVPATSSLHTAGTQIPATGGSANVNGTAGGYKKNTAINVTVKGADLEAASSGDGVKIVKVFVKNAAGTWSAA
;
A
#
# COMPACT_ATOMS: atom_id res chain seq x y z
N LEU A 1 6.10 48.91 -23.47
CA LEU A 1 6.79 47.63 -23.70
C LEU A 1 7.54 47.26 -22.42
N THR A 2 7.21 46.09 -21.85
CA THR A 2 7.89 45.51 -20.69
C THR A 2 8.74 44.35 -21.18
N LEU A 3 9.97 44.26 -20.70
CA LEU A 3 10.83 43.12 -20.92
C LEU A 3 10.78 42.21 -19.68
N ASP A 4 10.43 40.98 -19.86
CA ASP A 4 10.47 39.97 -18.81
C ASP A 4 11.47 38.87 -19.22
N THR A 5 12.46 38.60 -18.37
CA THR A 5 13.52 37.62 -18.58
C THR A 5 13.64 36.65 -17.38
N LEU A 6 12.71 36.73 -16.45
CA LEU A 6 12.74 35.91 -15.25
C LEU A 6 11.90 34.62 -15.45
N ALA A 7 12.47 33.50 -15.14
CA ALA A 7 11.75 32.23 -15.18
C ALA A 7 10.97 32.02 -13.88
N PRO A 8 9.83 31.32 -13.90
CA PRO A 8 9.08 30.98 -12.72
C PRO A 8 9.95 30.27 -11.65
N ALA A 9 9.85 30.71 -10.40
CA ALA A 9 10.67 30.25 -9.28
C ALA A 9 9.83 29.42 -8.27
N GLY A 10 10.51 28.74 -7.35
CA GLY A 10 9.87 28.01 -6.26
C GLY A 10 8.98 26.85 -6.72
N LEU A 11 9.23 26.29 -7.91
CA LEU A 11 8.47 25.14 -8.41
C LEU A 11 8.67 23.92 -7.51
N SER A 12 7.57 23.30 -7.08
CA SER A 12 7.57 22.04 -6.35
C SER A 12 6.54 21.08 -6.90
N LEU A 13 6.78 19.79 -6.69
CA LEU A 13 5.89 18.69 -7.03
C LEU A 13 5.75 17.78 -5.81
N ILE A 14 4.53 17.37 -5.48
CA ILE A 14 4.23 16.39 -4.44
C ILE A 14 3.19 15.39 -4.98
N LEU A 15 3.52 14.11 -4.94
CA LEU A 15 2.64 13.02 -5.38
C LEU A 15 1.85 12.47 -4.20
N ASN A 16 0.52 12.30 -4.36
CA ASN A 16 -0.38 11.72 -3.36
C ASN A 16 -0.11 12.25 -1.93
N ASP A 17 0.07 13.57 -1.79
CA ASP A 17 0.33 14.22 -0.50
C ASP A 17 1.60 13.73 0.22
N GLY A 18 2.60 13.28 -0.52
CA GLY A 18 3.86 12.77 0.02
C GLY A 18 3.80 11.31 0.45
N ALA A 19 2.82 10.55 -0.02
CA ALA A 19 2.73 9.12 0.26
C ALA A 19 3.93 8.36 -0.35
N GLN A 20 4.52 7.46 0.42
CA GLN A 20 5.63 6.61 -0.04
C GLN A 20 5.18 5.59 -1.11
N TYR A 21 3.92 5.13 -1.03
CA TYR A 21 3.36 4.10 -1.90
C TYR A 21 2.07 4.55 -2.57
N ALA A 22 1.85 4.05 -3.79
CA ALA A 22 0.58 4.08 -4.48
C ALA A 22 0.12 2.64 -4.78
N THR A 23 -1.15 2.35 -4.51
CA THR A 23 -1.79 1.05 -4.84
C THR A 23 -2.54 1.09 -6.16
N SER A 24 -2.52 2.24 -6.82
CA SER A 24 -3.09 2.48 -8.15
C SER A 24 -2.10 3.24 -9.01
N ALA A 25 -2.09 2.96 -10.30
CA ALA A 25 -1.28 3.70 -11.25
C ALA A 25 -1.74 5.16 -11.42
N THR A 26 -2.99 5.49 -11.07
CA THR A 26 -3.48 6.86 -11.08
C THR A 26 -3.14 7.54 -9.76
N VAL A 27 -2.38 8.65 -9.82
CA VAL A 27 -1.96 9.44 -8.68
C VAL A 27 -2.25 10.92 -8.89
N THR A 28 -2.35 11.65 -7.78
CA THR A 28 -2.54 13.11 -7.80
C THR A 28 -1.18 13.79 -7.69
N ALA A 29 -0.87 14.65 -8.64
CA ALA A 29 0.27 15.56 -8.59
C ALA A 29 -0.21 16.92 -8.07
N LYS A 30 0.34 17.39 -6.96
CA LYS A 30 0.20 18.77 -6.46
C LYS A 30 1.43 19.56 -6.88
N ILE A 31 1.19 20.67 -7.58
CA ILE A 31 2.24 21.50 -8.16
C ILE A 31 2.08 22.90 -7.60
N SER A 32 3.14 23.45 -7.06
CA SER A 32 3.17 24.86 -6.66
C SER A 32 4.33 25.59 -7.34
N VAL A 33 4.11 26.84 -7.64
CA VAL A 33 5.10 27.76 -8.21
C VAL A 33 4.94 29.11 -7.52
N THR A 34 6.03 29.76 -7.24
CA THR A 34 6.05 31.11 -6.68
C THR A 34 6.66 32.02 -7.75
N ASP A 35 5.91 33.00 -8.20
CA ASP A 35 6.38 33.98 -9.16
C ASP A 35 5.61 35.29 -9.03
N ASP A 36 6.22 36.37 -9.49
CA ASP A 36 5.64 37.73 -9.48
C ASP A 36 4.71 37.95 -10.69
N ALA A 37 4.89 37.24 -11.80
CA ALA A 37 4.02 37.30 -12.96
C ALA A 37 2.86 36.32 -12.81
N THR A 38 1.64 36.81 -12.76
CA THR A 38 0.51 36.14 -12.14
C THR A 38 -0.46 35.45 -13.11
N THR A 39 -0.21 35.43 -14.40
CA THR A 39 -1.19 34.89 -15.37
C THR A 39 -0.51 34.17 -16.52
N GLY A 40 -1.16 33.11 -17.01
CA GLY A 40 -0.76 32.49 -18.26
C GLY A 40 0.28 31.38 -18.16
N TYR A 41 0.56 30.85 -16.97
CA TYR A 41 1.48 29.73 -16.84
C TYR A 41 1.05 28.51 -17.63
N GLN A 42 2.04 27.91 -18.27
CA GLN A 42 1.93 26.57 -18.81
C GLN A 42 2.84 25.61 -18.07
N MET A 43 2.45 24.35 -18.02
CA MET A 43 3.25 23.28 -17.44
C MET A 43 3.45 22.15 -18.44
N LYS A 44 4.52 21.37 -18.25
CA LYS A 44 4.68 20.05 -18.87
C LYS A 44 5.14 19.05 -17.84
N ILE A 45 4.60 17.82 -17.92
CA ILE A 45 4.85 16.75 -16.95
C ILE A 45 5.34 15.52 -17.72
N TRP A 46 6.41 14.88 -17.24
CA TRP A 46 6.94 13.64 -17.81
C TRP A 46 7.38 12.65 -16.75
N GLY A 47 7.83 11.47 -17.15
CA GLY A 47 7.97 10.31 -16.27
C GLY A 47 6.64 9.57 -16.08
N THR A 48 5.61 9.95 -16.83
CA THR A 48 4.26 9.38 -16.81
C THR A 48 4.09 8.33 -17.91
N LYS A 49 2.97 7.60 -17.88
CA LYS A 49 2.61 6.67 -18.95
C LYS A 49 2.43 7.38 -20.32
N ALA A 50 1.93 8.61 -20.29
CA ALA A 50 1.68 9.41 -21.51
C ALA A 50 2.97 10.04 -22.07
N ALA A 51 3.91 10.40 -21.22
CA ALA A 51 5.17 11.06 -21.60
C ALA A 51 6.32 10.51 -20.73
N ALA A 52 7.11 9.60 -21.29
CA ALA A 52 8.21 8.98 -20.55
C ALA A 52 9.40 9.93 -20.37
N LYS A 53 9.60 10.85 -21.30
CA LYS A 53 10.70 11.82 -21.32
C LYS A 53 10.17 13.24 -21.48
N GLU A 54 10.98 14.23 -21.16
CA GLU A 54 10.62 15.65 -21.34
C GLU A 54 10.23 15.96 -22.78
N ALA A 55 10.93 15.38 -23.78
CA ALA A 55 10.66 15.59 -25.20
C ALA A 55 9.29 15.06 -25.65
N ASP A 56 8.72 14.10 -24.92
CA ASP A 56 7.41 13.52 -25.22
C ASP A 56 6.27 14.34 -24.59
N ALA A 57 6.59 15.25 -23.66
CA ALA A 57 5.61 16.04 -22.93
C ALA A 57 5.28 17.33 -23.70
N SER A 58 4.00 17.65 -23.79
CA SER A 58 3.50 18.91 -24.37
C SER A 58 3.23 19.94 -23.29
N TRP A 59 3.38 21.22 -23.64
CA TRP A 59 2.94 22.33 -22.81
C TRP A 59 1.41 22.37 -22.75
N GLU A 60 0.89 22.52 -21.56
CA GLU A 60 -0.55 22.64 -21.24
C GLU A 60 -0.79 23.74 -20.23
N THR A 61 -2.03 24.17 -20.07
CA THR A 61 -2.41 25.15 -19.05
C THR A 61 -2.01 24.66 -17.66
N PHE A 62 -1.39 25.51 -16.86
CA PHE A 62 -1.01 25.20 -15.50
C PHE A 62 -2.22 24.80 -14.65
N ALA A 63 -2.06 23.76 -13.87
CA ALA A 63 -3.02 23.33 -12.87
C ALA A 63 -2.27 22.95 -11.57
N ALA A 64 -2.65 23.57 -10.45
CA ALA A 64 -2.04 23.30 -9.15
C ALA A 64 -2.28 21.86 -8.66
N THR A 65 -3.26 21.17 -9.24
CA THR A 65 -3.54 19.76 -8.97
C THR A 65 -3.89 19.06 -10.28
N LYS A 66 -3.25 17.94 -10.55
CA LYS A 66 -3.48 17.16 -11.75
C LYS A 66 -3.44 15.66 -11.44
N SER A 67 -4.41 14.92 -11.98
CA SER A 67 -4.36 13.46 -12.02
C SER A 67 -3.43 13.01 -13.15
N ILE A 68 -2.47 12.14 -12.82
CA ILE A 68 -1.52 11.57 -13.77
C ILE A 68 -1.51 10.05 -13.64
N THR A 69 -1.11 9.36 -14.71
CA THR A 69 -0.96 7.90 -14.72
C THR A 69 0.53 7.54 -14.73
N LEU A 70 0.96 6.80 -13.72
CA LEU A 70 2.31 6.26 -13.62
C LEU A 70 2.59 5.25 -14.75
N PRO A 71 3.85 5.06 -15.14
CA PRO A 71 4.25 3.99 -16.05
C PRO A 71 3.87 2.61 -15.52
N ASP A 72 3.62 1.66 -16.40
CA ASP A 72 3.23 0.29 -16.07
C ASP A 72 4.29 -0.44 -15.22
N GLY A 73 3.83 -1.47 -14.48
CA GLY A 73 4.63 -2.31 -13.61
C GLY A 73 4.91 -1.68 -12.24
N ASP A 74 4.98 -2.50 -11.20
CA ASP A 74 5.32 -2.08 -9.84
C ASP A 74 6.75 -1.55 -9.74
N GLY A 75 7.05 -0.78 -8.70
CA GLY A 75 8.37 -0.20 -8.41
C GLY A 75 8.39 1.32 -8.36
N LEU A 76 9.56 1.88 -8.08
CA LEU A 76 9.76 3.32 -7.94
C LEU A 76 9.50 4.04 -9.26
N LYS A 77 8.70 5.11 -9.20
CA LYS A 77 8.35 6.00 -10.31
C LYS A 77 8.75 7.42 -9.93
N THR A 78 9.49 8.08 -10.80
CA THR A 78 9.87 9.49 -10.62
C THR A 78 9.16 10.31 -11.68
N ILE A 79 8.44 11.32 -11.24
CA ILE A 79 7.70 12.25 -12.06
C ILE A 79 8.40 13.60 -12.00
N TYR A 80 8.40 14.28 -13.12
CA TYR A 80 9.02 15.59 -13.29
C TYR A 80 8.00 16.60 -13.81
N VAL A 81 8.18 17.86 -13.46
CA VAL A 81 7.39 18.98 -13.96
C VAL A 81 8.30 20.18 -14.25
N LYS A 82 7.98 20.91 -15.29
CA LYS A 82 8.45 22.27 -15.58
C LYS A 82 7.27 23.19 -15.77
N VAL A 83 7.47 24.46 -15.48
CA VAL A 83 6.51 25.53 -15.71
C VAL A 83 7.20 26.60 -16.57
N ARG A 84 6.44 27.25 -17.45
CA ARG A 84 6.87 28.48 -18.13
C ARG A 84 5.82 29.56 -17.97
N ASP A 85 6.27 30.80 -18.03
CA ASP A 85 5.42 32.00 -18.02
C ASP A 85 4.77 32.25 -19.39
N ASP A 86 4.07 33.37 -19.54
CA ASP A 86 3.38 33.82 -20.73
C ASP A 86 4.31 34.34 -21.84
N VAL A 87 5.58 34.65 -21.51
CA VAL A 87 6.62 35.04 -22.47
C VAL A 87 7.62 33.95 -22.78
N GLY A 88 7.45 32.76 -22.16
CA GLY A 88 8.18 31.55 -22.49
C GLY A 88 9.45 31.28 -21.68
N ASN A 89 9.71 32.03 -20.59
CA ASN A 89 10.81 31.71 -19.68
C ASN A 89 10.49 30.42 -18.92
N GLU A 90 11.36 29.40 -18.98
CA GLU A 90 11.16 28.08 -18.38
C GLU A 90 11.85 27.97 -17.01
N SER A 91 11.15 27.42 -16.01
CA SER A 91 11.72 27.04 -14.72
C SER A 91 12.72 25.91 -14.85
N THR A 92 13.53 25.67 -13.81
CA THR A 92 14.18 24.37 -13.59
C THR A 92 13.12 23.31 -13.31
N ALA A 93 13.42 22.04 -13.63
CA ALA A 93 12.50 20.94 -13.35
C ALA A 93 12.43 20.65 -11.84
N ALA A 94 11.22 20.44 -11.33
CA ALA A 94 10.99 19.83 -10.03
C ALA A 94 10.62 18.35 -10.24
N SER A 95 10.87 17.50 -9.24
CA SER A 95 10.51 16.08 -9.29
C SER A 95 10.07 15.56 -7.93
N ASP A 96 9.26 14.51 -7.96
CA ASP A 96 8.93 13.68 -6.81
C ASP A 96 8.83 12.22 -7.20
N SER A 97 8.95 11.31 -6.23
CA SER A 97 8.98 9.87 -6.47
C SER A 97 7.99 9.15 -5.57
N ILE A 98 7.32 8.14 -6.14
CA ILE A 98 6.38 7.28 -5.44
C ILE A 98 6.59 5.83 -5.87
N THR A 99 6.45 4.87 -4.95
CA THR A 99 6.54 3.45 -5.28
C THR A 99 5.17 2.90 -5.64
N LEU A 100 4.95 2.54 -6.90
CA LEU A 100 3.76 1.80 -7.31
C LEU A 100 3.86 0.36 -6.80
N ASN A 101 2.84 -0.09 -6.06
CA ASN A 101 2.70 -1.48 -5.62
C ASN A 101 1.22 -1.88 -5.71
N THR A 102 0.87 -2.56 -6.78
CA THR A 102 -0.47 -3.05 -7.07
C THR A 102 -0.68 -4.50 -6.63
N SER A 103 0.36 -5.14 -6.07
CA SER A 103 0.34 -6.55 -5.68
C SER A 103 -0.59 -6.77 -4.50
N ILE A 104 -1.47 -7.76 -4.63
CA ILE A 104 -2.30 -8.27 -3.53
C ILE A 104 -1.58 -9.48 -2.94
N PRO A 105 -1.21 -9.47 -1.65
CA PRO A 105 -0.52 -10.59 -1.02
C PRO A 105 -1.34 -11.88 -1.10
N ALA A 106 -0.72 -13.01 -1.37
CA ALA A 106 -1.33 -14.33 -1.34
C ALA A 106 -0.74 -15.17 -0.20
N VAL A 107 -1.63 -15.75 0.64
CA VAL A 107 -1.26 -16.56 1.80
C VAL A 107 -1.49 -18.03 1.49
N THR A 108 -0.49 -18.86 1.78
CA THR A 108 -0.60 -20.32 1.73
C THR A 108 -0.47 -20.87 3.15
N ILE A 109 -1.44 -21.68 3.58
CA ILE A 109 -1.49 -22.29 4.91
C ILE A 109 -1.17 -23.78 4.80
N THR A 110 -0.36 -24.29 5.74
CA THR A 110 -0.05 -25.71 5.90
C THR A 110 -0.52 -26.18 7.29
N GLY A 111 -1.36 -27.18 7.34
CA GLY A 111 -1.99 -27.68 8.57
C GLY A 111 -3.51 -27.42 8.57
N PRO A 112 -4.18 -27.50 9.73
CA PRO A 112 -3.62 -27.73 11.08
C PRO A 112 -3.17 -29.18 11.31
N ASP A 113 -2.31 -29.36 12.29
CA ASP A 113 -1.85 -30.69 12.77
C ASP A 113 -2.96 -31.51 13.44
N LYS A 114 -3.98 -30.83 13.99
CA LYS A 114 -5.15 -31.42 14.63
C LYS A 114 -6.43 -30.77 14.13
N SER A 115 -7.39 -31.59 13.73
CA SER A 115 -8.70 -31.14 13.27
C SER A 115 -9.68 -30.82 14.43
N ARG A 116 -9.35 -31.20 15.66
CA ARG A 116 -10.16 -30.98 16.87
C ARG A 116 -9.27 -30.65 18.04
N ILE A 117 -9.69 -29.65 18.80
CA ILE A 117 -9.09 -29.26 20.09
C ILE A 117 -10.18 -29.01 21.11
N SER A 118 -9.79 -29.03 22.39
CA SER A 118 -10.66 -28.72 23.53
C SER A 118 -10.03 -27.64 24.41
N LYS A 119 -10.53 -27.44 25.61
CA LYS A 119 -9.88 -26.62 26.64
C LYS A 119 -9.10 -27.45 27.65
N VAL A 120 -9.04 -28.77 27.48
CA VAL A 120 -8.34 -29.69 28.40
C VAL A 120 -6.86 -29.71 28.02
N THR A 121 -5.99 -29.52 29.03
CA THR A 121 -4.54 -29.54 28.88
C THR A 121 -4.07 -30.82 28.16
N GLY A 122 -3.22 -30.67 27.15
CA GLY A 122 -2.75 -31.75 26.29
C GLY A 122 -3.60 -31.98 25.01
N TYR A 123 -4.87 -31.55 25.02
CA TYR A 123 -5.78 -31.58 23.89
C TYR A 123 -6.23 -30.18 23.45
N ASP A 124 -5.61 -29.15 24.00
CA ASP A 124 -6.04 -27.76 23.96
C ASP A 124 -5.36 -26.90 22.88
N ALA A 125 -4.55 -27.50 22.01
CA ALA A 125 -3.83 -26.76 20.98
C ALA A 125 -3.84 -27.43 19.63
N ALA A 126 -3.95 -26.61 18.56
CA ALA A 126 -3.62 -26.97 17.19
C ALA A 126 -2.57 -26.03 16.65
N ALA A 127 -1.67 -26.56 15.81
CA ALA A 127 -0.62 -25.78 15.17
C ALA A 127 -0.78 -25.82 13.64
N PHE A 128 -0.47 -24.72 12.99
CA PHE A 128 -0.34 -24.60 11.55
C PHE A 128 0.76 -23.59 11.21
N SER A 129 1.17 -23.56 9.98
CA SER A 129 2.07 -22.52 9.49
C SER A 129 1.48 -21.83 8.26
N PHE A 130 1.95 -20.62 8.00
CA PHE A 130 1.64 -19.94 6.77
C PHE A 130 2.87 -19.26 6.17
N VAL A 131 2.86 -19.09 4.85
CA VAL A 131 3.80 -18.28 4.09
C VAL A 131 3.03 -17.26 3.26
N CYS A 132 3.68 -16.14 2.91
CA CYS A 132 3.18 -15.17 1.96
C CYS A 132 4.12 -15.10 0.75
N ASP A 133 3.59 -14.83 -0.43
CA ASP A 133 4.35 -14.70 -1.69
C ASP A 133 5.08 -13.38 -1.85
N VAL A 134 4.79 -12.38 -0.99
CA VAL A 134 5.46 -11.07 -0.94
C VAL A 134 5.94 -10.76 0.46
N ASP A 135 6.89 -9.80 0.61
CA ASP A 135 7.25 -9.24 1.91
C ASP A 135 6.02 -8.49 2.49
N PHE A 136 5.83 -8.56 3.82
CA PHE A 136 4.68 -7.97 4.49
C PHE A 136 5.04 -7.40 5.86
N GLU A 137 4.22 -6.46 6.35
CA GLU A 137 4.47 -5.71 7.58
C GLU A 137 3.58 -6.14 8.74
N GLU A 138 2.40 -6.70 8.44
CA GLU A 138 1.39 -7.01 9.45
C GLU A 138 0.64 -8.28 9.06
N TYR A 139 0.20 -9.05 10.06
CA TYR A 139 -0.73 -10.14 9.85
C TYR A 139 -1.69 -10.32 11.02
N THR A 140 -2.82 -10.96 10.76
CA THR A 140 -3.81 -11.32 11.77
C THR A 140 -4.42 -12.69 11.48
N VAL A 141 -4.61 -13.48 12.53
CA VAL A 141 -5.30 -14.78 12.47
C VAL A 141 -6.68 -14.60 13.12
N ARG A 142 -7.72 -14.91 12.36
CA ARG A 142 -9.10 -14.59 12.76
C ARG A 142 -10.02 -15.79 12.61
N VAL A 143 -11.03 -15.87 13.47
CA VAL A 143 -12.20 -16.70 13.23
C VAL A 143 -13.19 -15.87 12.42
N VAL A 144 -13.56 -16.34 11.25
CA VAL A 144 -14.40 -15.58 10.30
C VAL A 144 -15.60 -16.42 9.82
N PRO A 145 -16.69 -15.80 9.33
CA PRO A 145 -17.71 -16.51 8.57
C PRO A 145 -17.10 -17.20 7.35
N ALA A 146 -17.60 -18.40 7.01
CA ALA A 146 -17.03 -19.23 5.94
C ALA A 146 -16.93 -18.50 4.58
N THR A 147 -17.91 -17.64 4.29
CA THR A 147 -17.99 -16.88 3.03
C THR A 147 -17.17 -15.59 3.02
N SER A 148 -16.58 -15.19 4.15
CA SER A 148 -15.84 -13.91 4.22
C SER A 148 -14.40 -14.06 3.79
N SER A 149 -13.94 -13.13 2.94
CA SER A 149 -12.54 -12.96 2.54
C SER A 149 -11.93 -11.65 3.07
N LEU A 150 -12.65 -10.91 3.92
CA LEU A 150 -12.22 -9.59 4.41
C LEU A 150 -11.44 -9.73 5.72
N HIS A 151 -10.28 -9.05 5.80
CA HIS A 151 -9.45 -8.99 7.02
C HIS A 151 -10.16 -8.30 8.21
N THR A 152 -11.21 -7.54 7.97
CA THR A 152 -12.04 -6.89 9.01
C THR A 152 -13.15 -7.78 9.53
N ALA A 153 -13.44 -8.90 8.87
CA ALA A 153 -14.52 -9.80 9.27
C ALA A 153 -14.13 -10.68 10.46
N GLY A 154 -15.14 -11.12 11.21
CA GLY A 154 -14.99 -12.01 12.35
C GLY A 154 -14.16 -11.41 13.50
N THR A 155 -13.59 -12.27 14.32
CA THR A 155 -12.85 -11.87 15.52
C THR A 155 -11.41 -12.38 15.45
N GLN A 156 -10.44 -11.52 15.75
CA GLN A 156 -9.05 -11.94 15.90
C GLN A 156 -8.92 -12.93 17.06
N ILE A 157 -8.15 -13.99 16.88
CA ILE A 157 -7.84 -14.93 17.95
C ILE A 157 -6.91 -14.23 18.94
N PRO A 158 -7.29 -14.10 20.23
CA PRO A 158 -6.41 -13.52 21.23
C PRO A 158 -5.23 -14.44 21.58
N ALA A 159 -4.22 -13.91 22.22
CA ALA A 159 -3.09 -14.68 22.75
C ALA A 159 -3.16 -14.88 24.28
N THR A 160 -4.22 -14.42 24.93
CA THR A 160 -4.36 -14.40 26.39
C THR A 160 -4.49 -15.79 27.02
N GLY A 161 -4.99 -16.78 26.25
CA GLY A 161 -5.10 -18.18 26.66
C GLY A 161 -3.90 -19.03 26.23
N GLY A 162 -2.82 -18.41 25.72
CA GLY A 162 -1.57 -19.06 25.34
C GLY A 162 -1.43 -19.42 23.86
N SER A 163 -2.29 -18.89 22.98
CA SER A 163 -2.04 -18.91 21.53
C SER A 163 -0.78 -18.10 21.20
N ALA A 164 -0.05 -18.52 20.16
CA ALA A 164 1.18 -17.89 19.76
C ALA A 164 1.15 -17.53 18.26
N ASN A 165 1.75 -16.40 17.93
CA ASN A 165 1.86 -15.88 16.55
C ASN A 165 0.49 -15.75 15.87
N VAL A 166 -0.53 -15.33 16.60
CA VAL A 166 -1.89 -15.08 16.07
C VAL A 166 -2.06 -13.69 15.50
N ASN A 167 -1.08 -12.81 15.71
CA ASN A 167 -0.95 -11.52 15.07
C ASN A 167 0.51 -11.08 15.07
N GLY A 168 0.83 -10.16 14.17
CA GLY A 168 2.11 -9.49 14.13
C GLY A 168 1.93 -8.10 13.53
N THR A 169 2.59 -7.10 14.12
CA THR A 169 2.52 -5.69 13.71
C THR A 169 3.93 -5.17 13.43
N ALA A 170 4.09 -4.41 12.35
CA ALA A 170 5.33 -3.70 11.98
C ALA A 170 6.60 -4.57 12.02
N GLY A 171 6.57 -5.75 11.39
CA GLY A 171 7.62 -6.76 11.55
C GLY A 171 8.59 -6.95 10.40
N GLY A 172 8.37 -6.38 9.23
CA GLY A 172 9.24 -6.61 8.05
C GLY A 172 9.38 -8.10 7.73
N TYR A 173 8.28 -8.83 7.72
CA TYR A 173 8.23 -10.27 7.46
C TYR A 173 8.64 -10.58 6.04
N LYS A 174 9.45 -11.63 5.84
CA LYS A 174 9.98 -11.99 4.53
C LYS A 174 9.09 -12.99 3.79
N LYS A 175 8.93 -12.75 2.49
CA LYS A 175 8.23 -13.68 1.61
C LYS A 175 8.78 -15.11 1.73
N ASN A 176 7.92 -16.09 1.56
CA ASN A 176 8.25 -17.51 1.60
C ASN A 176 8.91 -17.98 2.91
N THR A 177 8.88 -17.14 3.97
CA THR A 177 9.34 -17.53 5.30
C THR A 177 8.14 -17.96 6.13
N ALA A 178 8.18 -19.19 6.63
CA ALA A 178 7.07 -19.77 7.38
C ALA A 178 6.93 -19.11 8.75
N ILE A 179 5.70 -18.72 9.09
CA ILE A 179 5.30 -18.34 10.44
C ILE A 179 4.49 -19.47 11.05
N ASN A 180 5.00 -20.01 12.15
CA ASN A 180 4.32 -21.09 12.89
C ASN A 180 3.34 -20.48 13.88
N VAL A 181 2.08 -20.87 13.77
CA VAL A 181 0.97 -20.41 14.62
C VAL A 181 0.52 -21.52 15.50
N THR A 182 0.28 -21.22 16.78
CA THR A 182 -0.39 -22.12 17.71
C THR A 182 -1.70 -21.49 18.16
N VAL A 183 -2.80 -22.19 18.01
CA VAL A 183 -4.12 -21.77 18.49
C VAL A 183 -4.51 -22.62 19.70
N LYS A 184 -4.84 -21.97 20.81
CA LYS A 184 -5.36 -22.61 22.02
C LYS A 184 -6.90 -22.61 22.03
N GLY A 185 -7.47 -23.70 22.56
CA GLY A 185 -8.93 -23.85 22.65
C GLY A 185 -9.62 -22.74 23.45
N ALA A 186 -8.97 -22.24 24.50
CA ALA A 186 -9.49 -21.09 25.28
C ALA A 186 -9.58 -19.81 24.44
N ASP A 187 -8.56 -19.52 23.62
CA ASP A 187 -8.53 -18.35 22.76
C ASP A 187 -9.47 -18.49 21.57
N LEU A 188 -9.61 -19.72 21.03
CA LEU A 188 -10.58 -20.02 19.99
C LEU A 188 -12.02 -19.82 20.47
N GLU A 189 -12.33 -20.24 21.70
CA GLU A 189 -13.61 -20.01 22.38
C GLU A 189 -13.86 -18.51 22.62
N ALA A 190 -12.83 -17.77 23.03
CA ALA A 190 -12.94 -16.31 23.22
C ALA A 190 -13.20 -15.58 21.91
N ALA A 191 -12.61 -16.03 20.79
CA ALA A 191 -12.84 -15.47 19.47
C ALA A 191 -14.21 -15.84 18.88
N SER A 192 -14.73 -17.03 19.22
CA SER A 192 -16.04 -17.52 18.75
C SER A 192 -16.57 -18.56 19.73
N SER A 193 -17.52 -18.18 20.56
CA SER A 193 -18.07 -18.99 21.63
C SER A 193 -18.83 -20.22 21.13
N GLY A 194 -18.91 -21.25 21.98
CA GLY A 194 -19.63 -22.48 21.76
C GLY A 194 -18.90 -23.50 20.89
N ASP A 195 -19.34 -24.74 20.96
CA ASP A 195 -18.81 -25.87 20.18
C ASP A 195 -19.14 -25.73 18.68
N GLY A 196 -18.41 -26.42 17.84
CA GLY A 196 -18.63 -26.49 16.42
C GLY A 196 -17.42 -26.13 15.57
N VAL A 197 -17.62 -26.13 14.26
CA VAL A 197 -16.58 -25.81 13.30
C VAL A 197 -16.27 -24.31 13.33
N LYS A 198 -14.99 -23.97 13.51
CA LYS A 198 -14.48 -22.60 13.44
C LYS A 198 -13.64 -22.46 12.17
N ILE A 199 -13.96 -21.48 11.36
CA ILE A 199 -13.17 -21.17 10.16
C ILE A 199 -12.09 -20.17 10.57
N VAL A 200 -10.86 -20.64 10.59
CA VAL A 200 -9.68 -19.80 10.89
C VAL A 200 -9.02 -19.38 9.59
N LYS A 201 -8.78 -18.08 9.43
CA LYS A 201 -8.13 -17.49 8.27
C LYS A 201 -6.99 -16.59 8.71
N VAL A 202 -5.99 -16.49 7.86
CA VAL A 202 -4.83 -15.61 8.01
C VAL A 202 -4.93 -14.51 6.96
N PHE A 203 -4.73 -13.28 7.40
CA PHE A 203 -4.63 -12.11 6.53
C PHE A 203 -3.29 -11.43 6.76
N VAL A 204 -2.65 -10.99 5.69
CA VAL A 204 -1.39 -10.24 5.73
C VAL A 204 -1.54 -8.91 5.05
N LYS A 205 -0.78 -7.89 5.48
CA LYS A 205 -0.75 -6.56 4.89
C LYS A 205 0.65 -6.24 4.40
N ASN A 206 0.79 -5.89 3.13
CA ASN A 206 2.08 -5.47 2.57
C ASN A 206 2.44 -4.02 2.98
N ALA A 207 3.66 -3.58 2.63
CA ALA A 207 4.17 -2.24 2.96
C ALA A 207 3.34 -1.10 2.31
N ALA A 208 2.63 -1.37 1.21
CA ALA A 208 1.72 -0.41 0.58
C ALA A 208 0.35 -0.31 1.27
N GLY A 209 0.11 -1.09 2.34
CA GLY A 209 -1.14 -1.10 3.09
C GLY A 209 -2.22 -2.02 2.52
N THR A 210 -1.92 -2.81 1.47
CA THR A 210 -2.87 -3.73 0.86
C THR A 210 -2.95 -5.03 1.65
N TRP A 211 -4.16 -5.42 2.06
CA TRP A 211 -4.44 -6.70 2.71
C TRP A 211 -4.68 -7.82 1.70
N SER A 212 -4.23 -9.02 2.04
CA SER A 212 -4.56 -10.24 1.30
C SER A 212 -6.06 -10.51 1.36
N ALA A 213 -6.57 -11.20 0.33
CA ALA A 213 -7.76 -12.03 0.50
C ALA A 213 -7.40 -13.26 1.36
N ALA A 214 -8.39 -13.91 1.93
CA ALA A 214 -8.21 -15.13 2.72
C ALA A 214 -8.46 -16.37 1.88
#